data_37ee08b6e8c50daca2d3d47a45f6190f
#
_entry.id   37ee08b6e8c50daca2d3d47a45f6190f
#
_cell.length_a   1.000
_cell.length_b   1.000
_cell.length_c   1.000
_cell.angle_alpha   90.00
_cell.angle_beta   90.00
_cell.angle_gamma   90.00
#
_symmetry.space_group_name_H-M   'P 1'
#
loop_
_entity.id
_entity.type
_entity.pdbx_description
1 polymer ?
#
loop_
_entity_poly.entity_id
_entity_poly.type
_entity_poly.pdbx_seq_one_letter_code
_entity_poly.pdbx_strand_id
1 'polypeptide(L)'
;MYQLVIVDDEDKIVEGIANLFPWEQLGFQVTWFSRPLKALEYVKTHQVHVLMSDIEMPEMNGLELCKQLQDSDIKIVFISSHQNYEYFRYAIQYRVEDYLLKPIKSGDILNCFGKIRQQLDEKYAVTQKTPGNLLRPGDLQSKRVHKRKL
;
A
#
# COMPACT_ATOMS: atom_id res chain seq x y z
N MET A 1 9.49 -3.68 8.61
CA MET A 1 8.88 -2.74 7.65
C MET A 1 7.70 -3.38 6.96
N TYR A 2 6.71 -2.56 6.65
CA TYR A 2 5.54 -3.06 5.92
C TYR A 2 5.87 -3.22 4.44
N GLN A 3 5.24 -4.18 3.80
CA GLN A 3 5.51 -4.51 2.41
C GLN A 3 4.54 -3.78 1.49
N LEU A 4 5.08 -2.98 0.60
CA LEU A 4 4.32 -2.21 -0.39
C LEU A 4 4.64 -2.72 -1.79
N VAL A 5 3.62 -3.07 -2.55
CA VAL A 5 3.76 -3.41 -3.97
C VAL A 5 3.21 -2.26 -4.79
N ILE A 6 3.96 -1.82 -5.78
CA ILE A 6 3.55 -0.76 -6.69
C ILE A 6 3.44 -1.33 -8.10
N VAL A 7 2.34 -1.05 -8.77
CA VAL A 7 2.07 -1.54 -10.13
C VAL A 7 1.68 -0.39 -11.05
N ASP A 8 2.37 -0.26 -12.15
CA ASP A 8 2.05 0.69 -13.20
C ASP A 8 2.66 0.13 -14.49
N ASP A 9 1.90 0.09 -15.58
CA ASP A 9 2.35 -0.54 -16.81
C ASP A 9 3.45 0.23 -17.54
N GLU A 10 3.72 1.46 -17.15
CA GLU A 10 4.82 2.24 -17.68
C GLU A 10 6.06 2.06 -16.80
N ASP A 11 7.07 1.36 -17.32
CA ASP A 11 8.28 1.01 -16.58
C ASP A 11 8.92 2.20 -15.88
N LYS A 12 9.07 3.30 -16.62
CA LYS A 12 9.74 4.47 -16.08
C LYS A 12 8.94 5.15 -14.97
N ILE A 13 7.62 5.11 -15.09
CA ILE A 13 6.75 5.69 -14.07
C ILE A 13 6.83 4.89 -12.78
N VAL A 14 6.67 3.57 -12.86
CA VAL A 14 6.69 2.74 -11.66
C VAL A 14 8.06 2.75 -10.99
N GLU A 15 9.13 2.71 -11.79
CA GLU A 15 10.48 2.80 -11.25
C GLU A 15 10.71 4.14 -10.56
N GLY A 16 10.24 5.22 -11.19
CA GLY A 16 10.33 6.56 -10.61
C GLY A 16 9.62 6.64 -9.27
N ILE A 17 8.39 6.16 -9.21
CA ILE A 17 7.62 6.19 -7.96
C ILE A 17 8.35 5.37 -6.89
N ALA A 18 8.89 4.21 -7.26
CA ALA A 18 9.57 3.34 -6.31
C ALA A 18 10.85 3.98 -5.75
N ASN A 19 11.50 4.84 -6.52
CA ASN A 19 12.82 5.37 -6.15
C ASN A 19 12.82 6.82 -5.69
N LEU A 20 11.80 7.60 -6.01
CA LEU A 20 11.79 9.04 -5.72
C LEU A 20 11.25 9.41 -4.35
N PHE A 21 10.47 8.55 -3.73
CA PHE A 21 9.86 8.86 -2.44
C PHE A 21 10.58 8.13 -1.32
N PRO A 22 10.57 8.68 -0.10
CA PRO A 22 11.33 8.12 1.03
C PRO A 22 10.58 6.96 1.70
N TRP A 23 10.38 5.88 0.97
CA TRP A 23 9.57 4.74 1.43
C TRP A 23 10.09 4.12 2.73
N GLU A 24 11.41 3.97 2.84
CA GLU A 24 11.97 3.39 4.06
C GLU A 24 11.70 4.26 5.28
N GLN A 25 11.83 5.57 5.12
CA GLN A 25 11.54 6.50 6.21
C GLN A 25 10.08 6.47 6.59
N LEU A 26 9.20 6.18 5.63
CA LEU A 26 7.77 6.06 5.88
C LEU A 26 7.40 4.70 6.48
N GLY A 27 8.34 3.77 6.52
CA GLY A 27 8.12 2.45 7.10
C GLY A 27 7.79 1.35 6.10
N PHE A 28 8.08 1.57 4.82
CA PHE A 28 7.71 0.62 3.76
C PHE A 28 8.91 0.13 2.98
N GLN A 29 8.87 -1.15 2.67
CA GLN A 29 9.80 -1.78 1.74
C GLN A 29 9.06 -2.02 0.44
N VAL A 30 9.59 -1.55 -0.68
CA VAL A 30 8.90 -1.52 -1.96
C VAL A 30 9.36 -2.62 -2.88
N THR A 31 8.39 -3.29 -3.51
CA THR A 31 8.61 -4.16 -4.67
C THR A 31 7.69 -3.61 -5.76
N TRP A 32 8.20 -3.46 -6.98
CA TRP A 32 7.39 -2.87 -8.04
C TRP A 32 7.33 -3.77 -9.27
N PHE A 33 6.24 -3.62 -10.00
CA PHE A 33 5.95 -4.39 -11.20
C PHE A 33 5.38 -3.48 -12.29
N SER A 34 5.74 -3.76 -13.54
CA SER A 34 5.11 -3.09 -14.67
C SER A 34 4.04 -3.96 -15.33
N ARG A 35 3.82 -5.18 -14.83
CA ARG A 35 2.80 -6.08 -15.35
C ARG A 35 1.85 -6.49 -14.24
N PRO A 36 0.54 -6.22 -14.41
CA PRO A 36 -0.43 -6.51 -13.35
C PRO A 36 -0.53 -7.99 -13.00
N LEU A 37 -0.40 -8.89 -13.97
CA LEU A 37 -0.48 -10.32 -13.69
C LEU A 37 0.69 -10.79 -12.83
N LYS A 38 1.87 -10.22 -13.03
CA LYS A 38 3.04 -10.55 -12.21
C LYS A 38 2.86 -10.02 -10.79
N ALA A 39 2.30 -8.84 -10.65
CA ALA A 39 2.01 -8.28 -9.34
C ALA A 39 1.01 -9.14 -8.59
N LEU A 40 -0.05 -9.59 -9.26
CA LEU A 40 -1.06 -10.44 -8.65
C LEU A 40 -0.46 -11.75 -8.16
N GLU A 41 0.38 -12.38 -8.97
CA GLU A 41 1.07 -13.60 -8.59
C GLU A 41 1.92 -13.40 -7.34
N TYR A 42 2.68 -12.30 -7.30
CA TYR A 42 3.52 -11.97 -6.17
C TYR A 42 2.70 -11.74 -4.90
N VAL A 43 1.63 -10.98 -5.01
CA VAL A 43 0.78 -10.65 -3.86
C VAL A 43 0.12 -11.89 -3.27
N LYS A 44 -0.20 -12.87 -4.11
CA LYS A 44 -0.83 -14.11 -3.64
C LYS A 44 0.16 -15.05 -2.95
N THR A 45 1.46 -14.88 -3.18
CA THR A 45 2.48 -15.80 -2.66
C THR A 45 3.40 -15.17 -1.64
N HIS A 46 3.27 -13.88 -1.37
CA HIS A 46 4.12 -13.16 -0.41
C HIS A 46 3.24 -12.34 0.53
N GLN A 47 3.81 -11.98 1.67
CA GLN A 47 3.12 -11.07 2.58
C GLN A 47 3.21 -9.65 2.01
N VAL A 48 2.05 -9.06 1.73
CA VAL A 48 1.96 -7.70 1.23
C VAL A 48 0.91 -6.96 2.06
N HIS A 49 1.26 -5.78 2.52
CA HIS A 49 0.36 -4.97 3.35
C HIS A 49 -0.41 -3.94 2.54
N VAL A 50 0.22 -3.39 1.51
CA VAL A 50 -0.38 -2.35 0.69
C VAL A 50 -0.06 -2.59 -0.78
N LEU A 51 -1.06 -2.40 -1.63
CA LEU A 51 -0.88 -2.42 -3.08
C LEU A 51 -1.28 -1.06 -3.63
N MET A 52 -0.33 -0.36 -4.27
CA MET A 52 -0.61 0.88 -4.96
C MET A 52 -0.56 0.60 -6.45
N SER A 53 -1.68 0.77 -7.14
CA SER A 53 -1.83 0.34 -8.54
C SER A 53 -2.41 1.44 -9.41
N ASP A 54 -1.83 1.56 -10.61
CA ASP A 54 -2.48 2.30 -11.68
C ASP A 54 -3.81 1.62 -12.00
N ILE A 55 -4.76 2.36 -12.52
CA ILE A 55 -6.05 1.81 -12.88
C ILE A 55 -6.04 1.30 -14.32
N GLU A 56 -5.60 2.13 -15.27
CA GLU A 56 -5.65 1.79 -16.69
C GLU A 56 -4.38 1.08 -17.12
N MET A 57 -4.46 -0.24 -17.19
CA MET A 57 -3.34 -1.09 -17.60
C MET A 57 -3.83 -2.18 -18.54
N PRO A 58 -2.99 -2.62 -19.48
CA PRO A 58 -3.34 -3.77 -20.33
C PRO A 58 -3.37 -5.06 -19.49
N GLU A 59 -3.96 -6.09 -20.02
CA GLU A 59 -4.12 -7.42 -19.43
C GLU A 59 -5.13 -7.43 -18.27
N MET A 60 -4.89 -6.64 -17.26
CA MET A 60 -5.75 -6.55 -16.07
C MET A 60 -5.63 -5.13 -15.52
N ASN A 61 -6.73 -4.42 -15.44
CA ASN A 61 -6.70 -3.06 -14.90
C ASN A 61 -6.72 -3.08 -13.36
N GLY A 62 -6.52 -1.89 -12.76
CA GLY A 62 -6.46 -1.79 -11.30
C GLY A 62 -7.75 -2.18 -10.60
N LEU A 63 -8.89 -1.95 -11.24
CA LEU A 63 -10.18 -2.33 -10.67
C LEU A 63 -10.32 -3.85 -10.57
N GLU A 64 -9.91 -4.54 -11.61
CA GLU A 64 -9.93 -6.00 -11.64
C GLU A 64 -8.96 -6.58 -10.61
N LEU A 65 -7.79 -5.97 -10.50
CA LEU A 65 -6.80 -6.37 -9.52
C LEU A 65 -7.34 -6.22 -8.10
N CYS A 66 -8.02 -5.10 -7.84
CA CYS A 66 -8.66 -4.86 -6.55
C CYS A 66 -9.72 -5.91 -6.24
N LYS A 67 -10.54 -6.28 -7.23
CA LYS A 67 -11.55 -7.32 -7.04
C LYS A 67 -10.94 -8.66 -6.64
N GLN A 68 -9.81 -9.00 -7.26
CA GLN A 68 -9.12 -10.26 -6.95
C GLN A 68 -8.62 -10.31 -5.51
N LEU A 69 -8.48 -9.16 -4.86
CA LEU A 69 -7.88 -9.06 -3.53
C LEU A 69 -8.90 -8.68 -2.44
N GLN A 70 -10.19 -8.71 -2.75
CA GLN A 70 -11.23 -8.30 -1.80
C GLN A 70 -11.29 -9.18 -0.54
N ASP A 71 -10.89 -10.43 -0.66
CA ASP A 71 -10.90 -11.35 0.48
C ASP A 71 -9.63 -11.25 1.33
N SER A 72 -8.72 -10.38 0.96
CA SER A 72 -7.47 -10.20 1.70
C SER A 72 -7.53 -8.93 2.56
N ASP A 73 -6.55 -8.80 3.46
CA ASP A 73 -6.41 -7.62 4.31
C ASP A 73 -5.55 -6.54 3.65
N ILE A 74 -5.19 -6.73 2.40
CA ILE A 74 -4.31 -5.80 1.69
C ILE A 74 -5.03 -4.48 1.45
N LYS A 75 -4.38 -3.39 1.84
CA LYS A 75 -4.91 -2.06 1.59
C LYS A 75 -4.58 -1.64 0.16
N ILE A 76 -5.55 -1.06 -0.51
CA ILE A 76 -5.41 -0.68 -1.92
C ILE A 76 -5.35 0.83 -2.04
N VAL A 77 -4.41 1.34 -2.82
CA VAL A 77 -4.33 2.74 -3.21
C VAL A 77 -4.32 2.79 -4.73
N PHE A 78 -5.21 3.55 -5.32
CA PHE A 78 -5.22 3.73 -6.77
C PHE A 78 -4.42 4.97 -7.16
N ILE A 79 -3.71 4.86 -8.29
CA ILE A 79 -3.08 6.01 -8.93
C ILE A 79 -3.61 6.10 -10.36
N SER A 80 -3.83 7.31 -10.84
CA SER A 80 -4.39 7.51 -12.18
C SER A 80 -4.05 8.89 -12.70
N SER A 81 -3.92 9.01 -14.03
CA SER A 81 -3.77 10.31 -14.68
C SER A 81 -5.12 10.94 -15.01
N HIS A 82 -6.22 10.29 -14.65
CA HIS A 82 -7.56 10.74 -15.00
C HIS A 82 -8.43 10.96 -13.77
N GLN A 83 -9.12 12.10 -13.74
CA GLN A 83 -10.23 12.31 -12.80
C GLN A 83 -11.46 11.67 -13.43
N ASN A 84 -11.74 10.44 -13.05
CA ASN A 84 -12.83 9.67 -13.61
C ASN A 84 -13.84 9.35 -12.51
N TYR A 85 -15.06 9.83 -12.70
CA TYR A 85 -16.13 9.68 -11.71
C TYR A 85 -16.41 8.21 -11.38
N GLU A 86 -16.40 7.34 -12.40
CA GLU A 86 -16.65 5.92 -12.19
C GLU A 86 -15.55 5.28 -11.36
N TYR A 87 -14.32 5.71 -11.55
CA TYR A 87 -13.19 5.20 -10.75
C TYR A 87 -13.32 5.64 -9.29
N PHE A 88 -13.75 6.88 -9.05
CA PHE A 88 -13.98 7.35 -7.69
C PHE A 88 -15.08 6.57 -7.01
N ARG A 89 -16.19 6.34 -7.72
CA ARG A 89 -17.31 5.55 -7.19
C ARG A 89 -16.85 4.14 -6.83
N TYR A 90 -16.06 3.53 -7.70
CA TYR A 90 -15.52 2.20 -7.47
C TYR A 90 -14.64 2.18 -6.23
N ALA A 91 -13.75 3.16 -6.11
CA ALA A 91 -12.84 3.27 -4.96
C ALA A 91 -13.63 3.34 -3.65
N ILE A 92 -14.70 4.11 -3.62
CA ILE A 92 -15.57 4.21 -2.44
C ILE A 92 -16.28 2.89 -2.17
N GLN A 93 -16.84 2.29 -3.19
CA GLN A 93 -17.61 1.03 -3.07
C GLN A 93 -16.75 -0.10 -2.53
N TYR A 94 -15.51 -0.21 -3.01
CA TYR A 94 -14.61 -1.28 -2.61
C TYR A 94 -13.66 -0.90 -1.50
N ARG A 95 -13.92 0.23 -0.85
CA ARG A 95 -13.18 0.70 0.35
C ARG A 95 -11.69 0.80 0.12
N VAL A 96 -11.31 1.34 -1.03
CA VAL A 96 -9.93 1.63 -1.37
C VAL A 96 -9.45 2.75 -0.44
N GLU A 97 -8.21 2.66 0.02
CA GLU A 97 -7.68 3.61 1.01
C GLU A 97 -7.57 5.03 0.45
N ASP A 98 -7.14 5.16 -0.80
CA ASP A 98 -6.98 6.47 -1.40
C ASP A 98 -6.93 6.38 -2.91
N TYR A 99 -7.09 7.53 -3.56
CA TYR A 99 -7.06 7.67 -5.01
C TYR A 99 -6.17 8.87 -5.31
N LEU A 100 -4.96 8.63 -5.81
CA LEU A 100 -3.99 9.68 -6.05
C LEU A 100 -3.89 9.98 -7.54
N LEU A 101 -3.84 11.27 -7.87
CA LEU A 101 -3.72 11.69 -9.27
C LEU A 101 -2.26 11.88 -9.65
N LYS A 102 -1.90 11.44 -10.85
CA LYS A 102 -0.58 11.71 -11.43
C LYS A 102 -0.53 13.15 -11.97
N PRO A 103 0.59 13.83 -11.88
CA PRO A 103 1.84 13.40 -11.24
C PRO A 103 1.70 13.38 -9.72
N ILE A 104 2.21 12.32 -9.12
CA ILE A 104 2.08 12.13 -7.67
C ILE A 104 3.03 13.09 -6.96
N LYS A 105 2.50 13.78 -5.97
CA LYS A 105 3.26 14.77 -5.20
C LYS A 105 3.69 14.19 -3.87
N SER A 106 4.82 14.69 -3.35
CA SER A 106 5.32 14.24 -2.05
C SER A 106 4.30 14.39 -0.94
N GLY A 107 3.53 15.49 -0.94
CA GLY A 107 2.49 15.70 0.06
C GLY A 107 1.41 14.63 0.03
N ASP A 108 1.01 14.21 -1.16
CA ASP A 108 0.00 13.16 -1.31
C ASP A 108 0.51 11.84 -0.73
N ILE A 109 1.77 11.51 -1.02
CA ILE A 109 2.39 10.29 -0.51
C ILE A 109 2.49 10.34 1.02
N LEU A 110 2.98 11.44 1.55
CA LEU A 110 3.15 11.58 3.00
C LEU A 110 1.82 11.47 3.74
N ASN A 111 0.78 12.13 3.23
CA ASN A 111 -0.55 12.08 3.86
C ASN A 111 -1.17 10.69 3.76
N CYS A 112 -1.14 10.09 2.58
CA CYS A 112 -1.74 8.79 2.35
C CYS A 112 -1.04 7.70 3.15
N PHE A 113 0.26 7.60 3.01
CA PHE A 113 1.02 6.51 3.63
C PHE A 113 1.31 6.74 5.11
N GLY A 114 1.25 7.98 5.56
CA GLY A 114 1.28 8.27 6.99
C GLY A 114 0.06 7.69 7.69
N LYS A 115 -1.13 7.86 7.10
CA LYS A 115 -2.36 7.29 7.64
C LYS A 115 -2.34 5.78 7.59
N ILE A 116 -1.90 5.22 6.47
CA ILE A 116 -1.84 3.77 6.31
C ILE A 116 -0.90 3.16 7.34
N ARG A 117 0.26 3.77 7.53
CA ARG A 117 1.21 3.28 8.51
C ARG A 117 0.61 3.31 9.92
N GLN A 118 -0.09 4.38 10.25
CA GLN A 118 -0.74 4.47 11.56
C GLN A 118 -1.76 3.35 11.75
N GLN A 119 -2.57 3.10 10.72
CA GLN A 119 -3.56 2.02 10.77
C GLN A 119 -2.89 0.65 10.95
N LEU A 120 -1.80 0.42 10.22
CA LEU A 120 -1.06 -0.84 10.31
C LEU A 120 -0.40 -1.00 11.68
N ASP A 121 0.19 0.08 12.20
CA ASP A 121 0.81 0.06 13.52
C ASP A 121 -0.23 -0.28 14.60
N GLU A 122 -1.41 0.30 14.53
CA GLU A 122 -2.48 0.02 15.48
C GLU A 122 -2.94 -1.43 15.37
N LYS A 123 -3.10 -1.92 14.14
CA LYS A 123 -3.54 -3.29 13.90
C LYS A 123 -2.54 -4.30 14.47
N TYR A 124 -1.27 -4.11 14.20
CA TYR A 124 -0.25 -5.06 14.63
C TYR A 124 0.09 -4.91 16.12
N ALA A 125 -0.03 -3.73 16.66
CA ALA A 125 0.10 -3.55 18.12
C ALA A 125 -0.96 -4.33 18.87
N VAL A 126 -2.21 -4.27 18.41
CA VAL A 126 -3.32 -5.03 19.00
C VAL A 126 -3.07 -6.53 18.84
N THR A 127 -2.63 -6.97 17.68
CA THR A 127 -2.36 -8.37 17.41
C THR A 127 -1.24 -8.90 18.29
N GLN A 128 -0.24 -8.07 18.59
CA GLN A 128 0.91 -8.46 19.40
C GLN A 128 0.61 -8.49 20.91
N LYS A 129 -0.46 -7.84 21.33
CA LYS A 129 -0.85 -7.84 22.73
C LYS A 129 -1.56 -9.15 23.07
N THR A 130 -0.97 -9.93 23.93
CA THR A 130 -1.58 -11.17 24.40
C THR A 130 -2.15 -10.97 25.79
N PRO A 131 -3.16 -11.76 26.17
CA PRO A 131 -3.70 -11.68 27.52
C PRO A 131 -2.61 -11.91 28.56
N GLY A 132 -2.51 -11.05 29.53
CA GLY A 132 -1.52 -11.14 30.57
C GLY A 132 -0.14 -10.66 30.20
N ASN A 133 0.05 -10.20 28.97
CA ASN A 133 1.31 -9.70 28.51
C ASN A 133 1.13 -8.30 27.94
N LEU A 134 0.82 -7.37 28.80
CA LEU A 134 0.60 -5.99 28.40
C LEU A 134 1.91 -5.30 28.12
N LEU A 135 1.99 -4.66 26.98
CA LEU A 135 3.15 -3.87 26.63
C LEU A 135 3.12 -2.55 27.40
N ARG A 136 4.27 -2.21 27.97
CA ARG A 136 4.44 -0.92 28.62
C ARG A 136 4.72 0.15 27.57
N PRO A 137 4.41 1.41 27.86
CA PRO A 137 4.68 2.48 26.88
C PRO A 137 6.10 2.51 26.37
N GLY A 138 7.09 2.23 27.21
CA GLY A 138 8.45 2.17 26.78
C GLY A 138 8.74 1.04 25.80
N ASP A 139 8.08 -0.09 25.97
CA ASP A 139 8.24 -1.24 25.07
C ASP A 139 7.74 -0.91 23.66
N LEU A 140 6.64 -0.18 23.60
CA LEU A 140 6.07 0.22 22.31
C LEU A 140 6.98 1.18 21.56
N GLN A 141 7.68 2.03 22.27
CA GLN A 141 8.54 3.02 21.65
C GLN A 141 9.87 2.43 21.16
N SER A 142 10.35 1.42 21.83
CA SER A 142 11.66 0.84 21.49
C SER A 142 11.64 0.05 20.20
N LYS A 143 10.50 -0.24 19.77
CA LYS A 143 10.40 -1.07 18.57
C LYS A 143 10.35 -0.30 17.29
N ARG A 144 10.76 0.34 17.32
CA ARG A 144 10.80 0.84 16.17
C ARG A 144 11.42 0.66 15.19
N VAL A 145 10.78 -0.28 15.72
CA VAL A 145 10.98 -0.45 15.42
C VAL A 145 11.33 -1.11 14.80
N HIS A 146 11.36 -1.55 14.66
CA HIS A 146 11.56 -1.93 14.39
C HIS A 146 11.53 -2.45 13.87
N LYS A 147 11.25 -2.58 13.84
CA LYS A 147 10.99 -2.82 13.84
C LYS A 147 11.12 -3.20 13.43
N ARG A 148 10.98 -3.28 13.34
CA ARG A 148 10.90 -3.40 13.40
C ARG A 148 10.90 -3.84 13.29
N LYS A 149 10.70 -4.08 13.26
CA LYS A 149 10.47 -4.16 13.47
C LYS A 149 10.25 -4.31 13.45
N LEU A 150 10.07 -4.47 13.28
CA LEU A 150 9.61 -4.27 13.55
C LEU A 150 9.55 -4.34 13.31
#